data_3549a5aa836cd6c6e0af0502052b494f
#
_entry.id   3549a5aa836cd6c6e0af0502052b494f
#
_cell.length_a   1.000
_cell.length_b   1.000
_cell.length_c   1.000
_cell.angle_alpha   90.00
_cell.angle_beta   90.00
_cell.angle_gamma   90.00
#
_symmetry.space_group_name_H-M   'P 1'
#
loop_
_entity.id
_entity.type
_entity.pdbx_description
1 polymer ?
#
loop_
_entity_poly.entity_id
_entity_poly.type
_entity_poly.pdbx_seq_one_letter_code
_entity_poly.pdbx_strand_id
1 'polypeptide(L)'
;MRSFVLRDKKHNGVKVGTLTYDTEDKTFGMTVERGIPVEDLPLSLEILVHRGEYEIGHEGSLRWVRSRITPPNRQNIQEILRTLNLSEYDEFGILEYTKAVSYNDDLYMEEARDELHP
;
A
#
# COMPACT_ATOMS: atom_id res chain seq x y z
N MET A 1 10.23 -1.63 11.93
CA MET A 1 9.35 -0.98 10.95
C MET A 1 9.76 -1.34 9.53
N ARG A 2 8.79 -1.60 8.69
CA ARG A 2 9.05 -1.89 7.28
C ARG A 2 8.56 -0.75 6.42
N SER A 3 9.30 -0.44 5.37
CA SER A 3 8.99 0.66 4.47
C SER A 3 8.95 0.18 3.04
N PHE A 4 8.02 0.73 2.28
CA PHE A 4 7.81 0.35 0.88
C PHE A 4 7.68 1.61 0.03
N VAL A 5 8.25 1.56 -1.17
CA VAL A 5 8.07 2.63 -2.15
C VAL A 5 6.85 2.29 -2.99
N LEU A 6 5.95 3.25 -3.14
CA LEU A 6 4.79 3.13 -4.02
C LEU A 6 5.15 3.73 -5.36
N ARG A 7 4.98 2.96 -6.42
CA ARG A 7 5.34 3.38 -7.78
C ARG A 7 4.16 3.24 -8.71
N ASP A 8 4.15 4.08 -9.73
CA ASP A 8 3.09 4.08 -10.75
C ASP A 8 3.67 3.54 -12.05
N LYS A 9 3.27 2.35 -12.43
CA LYS A 9 3.74 1.70 -13.65
C LYS A 9 3.35 2.48 -14.90
N LYS A 10 2.21 3.14 -14.87
CA LYS A 10 1.72 3.95 -15.97
C LYS A 10 2.68 5.11 -16.30
N HIS A 11 3.41 5.60 -15.31
CA HIS A 11 4.36 6.69 -15.46
C HIS A 11 5.79 6.20 -15.25
N ASN A 12 6.13 5.07 -15.86
CA ASN A 12 7.50 4.52 -15.86
C ASN A 12 8.04 4.18 -14.48
N GLY A 13 7.16 3.79 -13.56
CA GLY A 13 7.59 3.41 -12.22
C GLY A 13 7.99 4.58 -11.34
N VAL A 14 7.53 5.78 -11.64
CA VAL A 14 7.84 6.94 -10.82
C VAL A 14 7.34 6.72 -9.39
N LYS A 15 8.13 7.16 -8.42
CA LYS A 15 7.74 7.09 -7.02
C LYS A 15 6.60 8.06 -6.76
N VAL A 16 5.47 7.55 -6.29
CA VAL A 16 4.30 8.39 -5.96
C VAL A 16 4.04 8.47 -4.46
N GLY A 17 4.70 7.64 -3.67
CA GLY A 17 4.54 7.70 -2.22
C GLY A 17 5.35 6.64 -1.51
N THR A 18 5.13 6.56 -0.21
CA THR A 18 5.77 5.59 0.67
C THR A 18 4.72 5.01 1.61
N LEU A 19 4.78 3.71 1.82
CA LEU A 19 3.95 3.03 2.80
C LEU A 19 4.86 2.47 3.89
N THR A 20 4.49 2.68 5.15
CA THR A 20 5.20 2.11 6.28
C THR A 20 4.29 1.19 7.08
N TYR A 21 4.87 0.18 7.69
CA TYR A 21 4.14 -0.73 8.56
C TYR A 21 4.97 -1.02 9.81
N ASP A 22 4.40 -0.72 10.97
CA ASP A 22 5.01 -1.03 12.25
C ASP A 22 4.60 -2.44 12.63
N THR A 23 5.56 -3.36 12.65
CA THR A 23 5.26 -4.78 12.92
C THR A 23 4.87 -5.05 14.36
N GLU A 24 5.27 -4.20 15.29
CA GLU A 24 4.92 -4.36 16.70
C GLU A 24 3.51 -3.87 16.98
N ASP A 25 3.22 -2.64 16.55
CA ASP A 25 1.91 -2.03 16.79
C ASP A 25 0.89 -2.39 15.72
N LYS A 26 1.33 -3.01 14.63
CA LYS A 26 0.48 -3.36 13.48
C LYS A 26 -0.23 -2.14 12.92
N THR A 27 0.50 -1.03 12.78
CA THR A 27 -0.05 0.21 12.27
C THR A 27 0.58 0.59 10.93
N PHE A 28 -0.26 1.17 10.07
CA PHE A 28 0.17 1.65 8.75
C PHE A 28 0.37 3.15 8.77
N GLY A 29 1.25 3.62 7.87
CA GLY A 29 1.41 5.03 7.59
C GLY A 29 1.70 5.20 6.12
N MET A 30 1.31 6.33 5.55
CA MET A 30 1.56 6.63 4.14
C MET A 30 1.99 8.07 3.99
N THR A 31 2.87 8.30 3.01
CA THR A 31 3.22 9.65 2.57
C THR A 31 3.08 9.67 1.07
N VAL A 32 2.38 10.68 0.54
CA VAL A 32 2.22 10.87 -0.89
C VAL A 32 3.21 11.92 -1.35
N GLU A 33 3.82 11.72 -2.53
CA GLU A 33 4.82 12.65 -3.05
C GLU A 33 4.19 14.00 -3.39
N ARG A 34 4.80 15.09 -2.91
CA ARG A 34 4.28 16.43 -3.11
C ARG A 34 4.67 17.03 -4.46
N GLY A 35 5.71 16.49 -5.09
CA GLY A 35 6.23 17.04 -6.34
C GLY A 35 5.48 16.61 -7.58
N ILE A 36 4.47 15.76 -7.46
CA ILE A 36 3.72 15.25 -8.59
C ILE A 36 2.39 16.01 -8.67
N PRO A 37 2.02 16.51 -9.86
CA PRO A 37 0.71 17.14 -10.02
C PRO A 37 -0.39 16.16 -9.58
N VAL A 38 -1.39 16.66 -8.87
CA VAL A 38 -2.44 15.81 -8.31
C VAL A 38 -3.14 14.97 -9.41
N GLU A 39 -3.36 15.58 -10.57
CA GLU A 39 -4.00 14.90 -11.69
C GLU A 39 -3.18 13.76 -12.28
N ASP A 40 -1.88 13.70 -11.96
CA ASP A 40 -0.99 12.64 -12.44
C ASP A 40 -0.86 11.51 -11.43
N LEU A 41 -1.45 11.63 -10.25
CA LEU A 41 -1.43 10.58 -9.26
C LEU A 41 -2.47 9.50 -9.58
N PRO A 42 -2.22 8.24 -9.19
CA PRO A 42 -3.30 7.23 -9.22
C PRO A 42 -4.50 7.73 -8.44
N LEU A 43 -5.70 7.42 -8.91
CA LEU A 43 -6.93 7.94 -8.32
C LEU A 43 -7.00 7.69 -6.81
N SER A 44 -6.56 6.53 -6.36
CA SER A 44 -6.61 6.18 -4.93
C SER A 44 -5.77 7.12 -4.07
N LEU A 45 -4.68 7.66 -4.62
CA LEU A 45 -3.85 8.65 -3.92
C LEU A 45 -4.35 10.06 -4.14
N GLU A 46 -4.85 10.36 -5.34
CA GLU A 46 -5.44 11.66 -5.64
C GLU A 46 -6.56 12.00 -4.66
N ILE A 47 -7.41 11.02 -4.36
CA ILE A 47 -8.49 11.21 -3.41
C ILE A 47 -7.96 11.59 -2.03
N LEU A 48 -6.88 10.96 -1.59
CA LEU A 48 -6.30 11.24 -0.28
C LEU A 48 -5.77 12.66 -0.19
N VAL A 49 -5.03 13.10 -1.22
CA VAL A 49 -4.40 14.43 -1.18
C VAL A 49 -5.34 15.56 -1.57
N HIS A 50 -6.52 15.23 -2.08
CA HIS A 50 -7.51 16.24 -2.44
C HIS A 50 -7.85 17.14 -1.25
N ARG A 51 -7.67 16.64 -0.04
CA ARG A 51 -7.89 17.41 1.20
C ARG A 51 -6.64 18.15 1.65
N GLY A 52 -5.58 18.11 0.88
CA GLY A 52 -4.30 18.73 1.24
C GLY A 52 -3.46 17.92 2.21
N GLU A 53 -3.84 16.69 2.49
CA GLU A 53 -3.09 15.81 3.38
C GLU A 53 -2.18 14.92 2.58
N TYR A 54 -0.88 15.06 2.78
CA TYR A 54 0.13 14.24 2.11
C TYR A 54 0.77 13.21 3.06
N GLU A 55 0.55 13.36 4.35
CA GLU A 55 0.96 12.38 5.35
C GLU A 55 -0.30 11.78 5.94
N ILE A 56 -0.47 10.47 5.75
CA ILE A 56 -1.70 9.78 6.07
C ILE A 56 -1.45 8.88 7.28
N GLY A 57 -2.27 9.03 8.30
CA GLY A 57 -2.16 8.22 9.51
C GLY A 57 -2.68 6.81 9.32
N HIS A 58 -2.71 6.06 10.43
CA HIS A 58 -3.08 4.63 10.38
C HIS A 58 -4.46 4.38 9.79
N GLU A 59 -5.48 5.10 10.22
CA GLU A 59 -6.84 4.83 9.75
C GLU A 59 -7.00 5.05 8.25
N GLY A 60 -6.49 6.17 7.75
CA GLY A 60 -6.54 6.46 6.32
C GLY A 60 -5.72 5.48 5.51
N SER A 61 -4.53 5.13 6.01
CA SER A 61 -3.65 4.17 5.35
C SER A 61 -4.28 2.78 5.33
N LEU A 62 -4.87 2.35 6.45
CA LEU A 62 -5.53 1.05 6.52
C LEU A 62 -6.72 0.98 5.57
N ARG A 63 -7.49 2.06 5.46
CA ARG A 63 -8.60 2.12 4.51
C ARG A 63 -8.10 1.95 3.08
N TRP A 64 -7.01 2.61 2.75
CA TRP A 64 -6.39 2.46 1.44
C TRP A 64 -5.94 1.01 1.19
N VAL A 65 -5.27 0.40 2.19
CA VAL A 65 -4.83 -0.99 2.10
C VAL A 65 -6.02 -1.91 1.88
N ARG A 66 -7.08 -1.74 2.66
CA ARG A 66 -8.27 -2.60 2.56
C ARG A 66 -8.96 -2.50 1.20
N SER A 67 -8.83 -1.36 0.54
CA SER A 67 -9.42 -1.19 -0.79
C SER A 67 -8.68 -1.99 -1.86
N ARG A 68 -7.51 -2.51 -1.55
CA ARG A 68 -6.62 -3.16 -2.52
C ARG A 68 -6.44 -4.66 -2.28
N ILE A 69 -6.98 -5.20 -1.20
CA ILE A 69 -6.77 -6.61 -0.86
C ILE A 69 -8.09 -7.35 -0.78
N THR A 70 -8.00 -8.68 -0.75
CA THR A 70 -9.18 -9.54 -0.62
C THR A 70 -9.80 -9.35 0.76
N PRO A 71 -11.10 -9.04 0.85
CA PRO A 71 -11.75 -8.86 2.14
C PRO A 71 -11.90 -10.18 2.92
N PRO A 72 -12.01 -10.11 4.25
CA PRO A 72 -12.06 -11.32 5.08
C PRO A 72 -13.34 -12.14 4.89
N ASN A 73 -14.39 -11.54 4.35
CA ASN A 73 -15.66 -12.25 4.13
C ASN A 73 -15.75 -12.91 2.75
N ARG A 74 -14.65 -12.92 2.00
CA ARG A 74 -14.65 -13.58 0.70
C ARG A 74 -14.80 -15.07 0.89
N GLN A 75 -15.61 -15.69 0.04
CA GLN A 75 -15.96 -17.11 0.16
C GLN A 75 -14.74 -18.04 0.20
N ASN A 76 -13.70 -17.71 -0.55
CA ASN A 76 -12.51 -18.55 -0.63
C ASN A 76 -11.33 -18.01 0.19
N ILE A 77 -11.62 -17.23 1.23
CA ILE A 77 -10.54 -16.60 2.01
C ILE A 77 -9.63 -17.62 2.69
N GLN A 78 -10.18 -18.75 3.15
CA GLN A 78 -9.35 -19.75 3.82
C GLN A 78 -8.34 -20.37 2.88
N GLU A 79 -8.71 -20.59 1.63
CA GLU A 79 -7.77 -21.09 0.64
C GLU A 79 -6.67 -20.07 0.33
N ILE A 80 -7.04 -18.80 0.25
CA ILE A 80 -6.09 -17.72 0.03
C ILE A 80 -5.08 -17.66 1.17
N LEU A 81 -5.56 -17.69 2.42
CA LEU A 81 -4.68 -17.64 3.58
C LEU A 81 -3.74 -18.84 3.62
N ARG A 82 -4.22 -20.01 3.26
CA ARG A 82 -3.39 -21.21 3.23
C ARG A 82 -2.31 -21.09 2.17
N THR A 83 -2.66 -20.60 0.99
CA THR A 83 -1.72 -20.38 -0.09
C THR A 83 -0.63 -19.39 0.31
N LEU A 84 -0.99 -18.36 1.09
CA LEU A 84 -0.04 -17.35 1.55
C LEU A 84 0.69 -17.77 2.82
N ASN A 85 0.38 -18.95 3.33
CA ASN A 85 0.97 -19.46 4.57
C ASN A 85 0.67 -18.55 5.77
N LEU A 86 -0.55 -18.04 5.82
CA LEU A 86 -1.03 -17.20 6.93
C LEU A 86 -1.98 -18.00 7.79
N SER A 87 -1.78 -17.95 9.10
CA SER A 87 -2.64 -18.67 10.04
C SER A 87 -3.97 -17.98 10.26
N GLU A 88 -4.01 -16.67 10.03
CA GLU A 88 -5.24 -15.88 10.20
C GLU A 88 -5.21 -14.71 9.21
N TYR A 89 -6.34 -14.01 9.09
CA TYR A 89 -6.45 -12.87 8.19
C TYR A 89 -5.50 -11.76 8.63
N ASP A 90 -4.67 -11.28 7.70
CA ASP A 90 -3.66 -10.26 7.96
C ASP A 90 -3.59 -9.34 6.76
N GLU A 91 -4.05 -8.11 6.92
CA GLU A 91 -4.06 -7.13 5.82
C GLU A 91 -2.66 -6.92 5.25
N PHE A 92 -1.68 -6.76 6.13
CA PHE A 92 -0.32 -6.53 5.67
C PHE A 92 0.24 -7.73 4.91
N GLY A 93 0.00 -8.94 5.41
CA GLY A 93 0.48 -10.16 4.75
C GLY A 93 -0.09 -10.31 3.36
N ILE A 94 -1.37 -10.03 3.19
CA ILE A 94 -2.01 -10.10 1.87
C ILE A 94 -1.48 -9.00 0.95
N LEU A 95 -1.35 -7.79 1.46
CA LEU A 95 -0.84 -6.67 0.68
C LEU A 95 0.58 -6.93 0.20
N GLU A 96 1.43 -7.45 1.08
CA GLU A 96 2.81 -7.74 0.75
C GLU A 96 2.91 -8.80 -0.35
N TYR A 97 2.08 -9.82 -0.25
CA TYR A 97 2.08 -10.89 -1.26
C TYR A 97 1.71 -10.35 -2.64
N THR A 98 0.70 -9.50 -2.72
CA THR A 98 0.23 -8.93 -3.99
C THR A 98 1.06 -7.72 -4.43
N LYS A 99 1.98 -7.25 -3.59
CA LYS A 99 2.77 -6.03 -3.83
C LYS A 99 1.87 -4.82 -4.10
N ALA A 100 0.74 -4.79 -3.42
CA ALA A 100 -0.28 -3.76 -3.51
C ALA A 100 -0.95 -3.65 -4.87
N VAL A 101 -0.71 -4.57 -5.78
CA VAL A 101 -1.32 -4.54 -7.11
C VAL A 101 -2.84 -4.67 -7.00
N SER A 102 -3.55 -3.84 -7.75
CA SER A 102 -5.01 -3.83 -7.81
C SER A 102 -5.46 -3.68 -9.26
N TYR A 103 -6.65 -4.15 -9.57
CA TYR A 103 -7.22 -3.99 -10.91
C TYR A 103 -7.60 -2.55 -11.22
N ASN A 104 -7.65 -1.69 -10.21
CA ASN A 104 -8.20 -0.35 -10.36
C ASN A 104 -7.15 0.69 -10.81
N ASP A 105 -5.87 0.37 -10.72
CA ASP A 105 -4.82 1.29 -11.14
C ASP A 105 -3.52 0.53 -11.43
N ASP A 106 -2.49 1.28 -11.81
CA ASP A 106 -1.18 0.71 -12.14
C ASP A 106 -0.17 0.87 -11.00
N LEU A 107 -0.65 1.11 -9.79
CA LEU A 107 0.21 1.28 -8.63
C LEU A 107 0.68 -0.07 -8.10
N TYR A 108 1.94 -0.12 -7.70
CA TYR A 108 2.52 -1.27 -7.04
C TYR A 108 3.51 -0.80 -5.98
N MET A 109 3.93 -1.72 -5.11
CA MET A 109 4.93 -1.37 -4.11
C MET A 109 6.12 -2.31 -4.18
N GLU A 110 7.27 -1.79 -3.75
CA GLU A 110 8.45 -2.62 -3.57
C GLU A 110 9.10 -2.22 -2.26
N GLU A 111 9.69 -3.18 -1.58
CA GLU A 111 10.29 -2.90 -0.29
C GLU A 111 11.44 -1.93 -0.45
N ALA A 112 11.42 -0.87 0.33
CA ALA A 112 12.48 0.11 0.32
C ALA A 112 13.73 -0.51 0.92
N ARG A 113 14.81 -0.52 0.18
CA ARG A 113 16.08 -0.95 0.70
C ARG A 113 16.68 0.16 1.52
N ASP A 114 17.29 -0.21 2.59
CA ASP A 114 18.01 0.77 3.36
C ASP A 114 19.36 1.02 2.70
N GLU A 115 19.32 1.84 1.67
CA GLU A 115 20.50 2.15 0.86
C GLU A 115 21.55 2.89 1.66
N LEU A 116 21.20 3.32 2.84
CA LEU A 116 22.10 4.02 3.72
C LEU A 116 22.99 3.08 4.48
N HIS A 117 22.81 1.83 4.28
CA HIS A 117 23.67 0.82 4.85
C HIS A 117 24.62 0.37 3.80
N PRO A 118 25.52 1.18 3.50
CA PRO A 118 26.61 0.69 2.67
C PRO A 118 27.35 -0.34 3.46
#